data_ff5d2a03e3313b4d73e326213327ff45
#
_entry.id   ff5d2a03e3313b4d73e326213327ff45
#
_cell.length_a   1.000
_cell.length_b   1.000
_cell.length_c   1.000
_cell.angle_alpha   90.00
_cell.angle_beta   90.00
_cell.angle_gamma   90.00
#
_symmetry.space_group_name_H-M   'P 1'
#
loop_
_entity.id
_entity.type
_entity.pdbx_description
1 polymer ?
#
loop_
_entity_poly.entity_id
_entity_poly.type
_entity_poly.pdbx_seq_one_letter_code
_entity_poly.pdbx_strand_id
1 'polypeptide(L)'
;MSKVHIALVGGQPTPIYHGIVATQPDKVVFIYSKSTCQVVEKVQSEINIPVDYQEPLDPTDPYKIEQRAEELAKTYQDDEVTLNISSGLKSWSHLFGRVFEKQPNAAVVYMDQNNVLWNYRTMQATSNFEFDMDVLFRLQGNVLTHYVRYSDYTEEDNDSLRKLESARWYNCGYFNKLTTLLSKEWTAKVDNQNSGCLYISEENSVEWEKPNFARLILSTKKGGIKEFTIESPHAVSLAFHTHWFEYKIARMLSHWRYAKDIRLNCVFPPQKTMSVQFPKNEVDIIVNTGTKILFVECKTQLANSTDIDKFRTAVKNYGGMGSKALFVTDNVMNDLQKEKCKESSIINFALQAVPDEHAAEQELFQLLEQELFNINTK
;
A
#
# COMPACT_ATOMS: atom_id res chain seq x y z
N MET A 1 13.29 29.82 -22.94
CA MET A 1 13.67 28.41 -22.89
C MET A 1 12.73 27.75 -21.91
N SER A 2 11.81 26.95 -22.41
CA SER A 2 10.79 26.27 -21.59
C SER A 2 11.28 24.85 -21.26
N LYS A 3 10.82 24.27 -20.15
CA LYS A 3 11.10 22.89 -19.80
C LYS A 3 9.99 22.00 -20.35
N VAL A 4 10.33 21.12 -21.29
CA VAL A 4 9.36 20.22 -21.94
C VAL A 4 9.64 18.78 -21.53
N HIS A 5 8.63 18.09 -21.01
CA HIS A 5 8.70 16.67 -20.67
C HIS A 5 7.95 15.84 -21.70
N ILE A 6 8.68 15.05 -22.48
CA ILE A 6 8.12 14.12 -23.46
C ILE A 6 8.04 12.75 -22.80
N ALA A 7 6.83 12.23 -22.61
CA ALA A 7 6.60 10.92 -21.97
C ALA A 7 6.16 9.87 -23.01
N LEU A 8 6.92 8.79 -23.11
CA LEU A 8 6.50 7.61 -23.89
C LEU A 8 5.52 6.78 -23.07
N VAL A 9 4.26 6.71 -23.52
CA VAL A 9 3.16 6.12 -22.74
C VAL A 9 2.95 4.65 -23.09
N GLY A 10 3.21 3.79 -22.11
CA GLY A 10 2.86 2.37 -22.12
C GLY A 10 1.71 2.07 -21.15
N GLY A 11 1.66 0.84 -20.63
CA GLY A 11 0.58 0.39 -19.73
C GLY A 11 0.68 0.85 -18.28
N GLN A 12 1.79 1.50 -17.87
CA GLN A 12 2.05 1.86 -16.49
C GLN A 12 2.06 3.39 -16.31
N PRO A 13 1.07 3.98 -15.61
CA PRO A 13 0.98 5.42 -15.40
C PRO A 13 2.00 5.95 -14.38
N THR A 14 2.31 5.18 -13.35
CA THR A 14 3.15 5.63 -12.21
C THR A 14 4.54 6.14 -12.62
N PRO A 15 5.35 5.44 -13.46
CA PRO A 15 6.65 5.96 -13.87
C PRO A 15 6.58 7.23 -14.73
N ILE A 16 5.46 7.44 -15.43
CA ILE A 16 5.21 8.66 -16.20
C ILE A 16 4.96 9.81 -15.25
N TYR A 17 4.02 9.64 -14.32
CA TYR A 17 3.66 10.64 -13.32
C TYR A 17 4.87 11.06 -12.48
N HIS A 18 5.61 10.10 -11.94
CA HIS A 18 6.81 10.39 -11.14
C HIS A 18 7.89 11.12 -11.94
N GLY A 19 8.09 10.76 -13.21
CA GLY A 19 9.02 11.45 -14.08
C GLY A 19 8.63 12.92 -14.29
N ILE A 20 7.33 13.20 -14.47
CA ILE A 20 6.81 14.57 -14.60
C ILE A 20 7.02 15.36 -13.30
N VAL A 21 6.62 14.78 -12.16
CA VAL A 21 6.78 15.43 -10.84
C VAL A 21 8.24 15.71 -10.52
N ALA A 22 9.14 14.77 -10.81
CA ALA A 22 10.57 14.91 -10.54
C ALA A 22 11.27 15.97 -11.40
N THR A 23 10.80 16.20 -12.63
CA THR A 23 11.40 17.13 -13.58
C THR A 23 10.78 18.51 -13.56
N GLN A 24 9.59 18.66 -12.96
CA GLN A 24 8.86 19.93 -12.83
C GLN A 24 8.83 20.74 -14.14
N PRO A 25 8.26 20.18 -15.23
CA PRO A 25 8.28 20.86 -16.53
C PRO A 25 7.22 21.95 -16.63
N ASP A 26 7.42 22.87 -17.57
CA ASP A 26 6.43 23.90 -17.94
C ASP A 26 5.34 23.32 -18.88
N LYS A 27 5.66 22.22 -19.58
CA LYS A 27 4.78 21.55 -20.54
C LYS A 27 5.05 20.07 -20.62
N VAL A 28 4.00 19.27 -20.82
CA VAL A 28 4.08 17.81 -21.04
C VAL A 28 3.60 17.45 -22.43
N VAL A 29 4.31 16.52 -23.08
CA VAL A 29 3.96 15.91 -24.37
C VAL A 29 3.82 14.42 -24.16
N PHE A 30 2.64 13.85 -24.41
CA PHE A 30 2.42 12.42 -24.32
C PHE A 30 2.52 11.77 -25.71
N ILE A 31 3.40 10.78 -25.85
CA ILE A 31 3.48 9.91 -27.02
C ILE A 31 2.79 8.60 -26.65
N TYR A 32 1.65 8.33 -27.26
CA TYR A 32 0.77 7.23 -26.90
C TYR A 32 0.18 6.54 -28.13
N SER A 33 -0.30 5.32 -27.97
CA SER A 33 -1.09 4.57 -28.96
C SER A 33 -2.58 4.65 -28.63
N LYS A 34 -3.44 4.26 -29.56
CA LYS A 34 -4.89 4.16 -29.30
C LYS A 34 -5.23 3.28 -28.10
N SER A 35 -4.42 2.26 -27.82
CA SER A 35 -4.64 1.36 -26.67
C SER A 35 -4.19 1.94 -25.34
N THR A 36 -3.42 3.02 -25.31
CA THR A 36 -2.87 3.64 -24.08
C THR A 36 -3.44 5.03 -23.80
N CYS A 37 -4.47 5.48 -24.55
CA CYS A 37 -5.09 6.80 -24.30
C CYS A 37 -5.66 6.93 -22.88
N GLN A 38 -6.24 5.88 -22.30
CA GLN A 38 -6.73 5.90 -20.92
C GLN A 38 -5.61 6.11 -19.88
N VAL A 39 -4.38 5.70 -20.19
CA VAL A 39 -3.23 5.96 -19.30
C VAL A 39 -2.88 7.44 -19.33
N VAL A 40 -2.95 8.08 -20.50
CA VAL A 40 -2.76 9.54 -20.65
C VAL A 40 -3.80 10.29 -19.79
N GLU A 41 -5.08 9.94 -19.93
CA GLU A 41 -6.17 10.57 -19.18
C GLU A 41 -5.95 10.48 -17.66
N LYS A 42 -5.54 9.32 -17.16
CA LYS A 42 -5.23 9.12 -15.74
C LYS A 42 -4.06 9.97 -15.26
N VAL A 43 -2.96 10.04 -16.02
CA VAL A 43 -1.81 10.86 -15.64
C VAL A 43 -2.17 12.34 -15.71
N GLN A 44 -2.88 12.75 -16.76
CA GLN A 44 -3.30 14.14 -16.97
C GLN A 44 -4.23 14.64 -15.86
N SER A 45 -5.11 13.79 -15.32
CA SER A 45 -6.00 14.17 -14.21
C SER A 45 -5.26 14.44 -12.89
N GLU A 46 -4.00 13.97 -12.77
CA GLU A 46 -3.19 14.14 -11.56
C GLU A 46 -2.09 15.21 -11.69
N ILE A 47 -2.00 15.88 -12.84
CA ILE A 47 -1.03 16.96 -13.07
C ILE A 47 -1.75 18.27 -13.41
N ASN A 48 -1.21 19.38 -12.91
CA ASN A 48 -1.69 20.73 -13.26
C ASN A 48 -0.66 21.45 -14.14
N ILE A 49 -0.32 20.82 -15.27
CA ILE A 49 0.71 21.29 -16.20
C ILE A 49 0.10 21.29 -17.60
N PRO A 50 0.33 22.32 -18.43
CA PRO A 50 -0.13 22.35 -19.82
C PRO A 50 0.32 21.13 -20.61
N VAL A 51 -0.61 20.55 -21.39
CA VAL A 51 -0.35 19.40 -22.25
C VAL A 51 -0.37 19.83 -23.71
N ASP A 52 0.68 19.49 -24.44
CA ASP A 52 0.71 19.57 -25.89
C ASP A 52 0.21 18.24 -26.48
N TYR A 53 -0.94 18.28 -27.10
CA TYR A 53 -1.64 17.08 -27.58
C TYR A 53 -1.06 16.59 -28.90
N GLN A 54 -0.72 15.32 -28.92
CA GLN A 54 -0.25 14.61 -30.10
C GLN A 54 -1.31 13.63 -30.60
N GLU A 55 -1.29 13.33 -31.90
CA GLU A 55 -2.08 12.25 -32.44
C GLU A 55 -1.52 10.88 -32.01
N PRO A 56 -2.37 9.86 -31.80
CA PRO A 56 -1.92 8.53 -31.44
C PRO A 56 -0.94 7.96 -32.47
N LEU A 57 0.19 7.47 -32.00
CA LEU A 57 1.25 6.89 -32.82
C LEU A 57 1.03 5.38 -33.02
N ASP A 58 1.26 4.90 -34.23
CA ASP A 58 1.25 3.47 -34.53
C ASP A 58 2.40 2.78 -33.80
N PRO A 59 2.12 1.76 -32.95
CA PRO A 59 3.15 1.11 -32.14
C PRO A 59 4.08 0.19 -32.93
N THR A 60 3.73 -0.14 -34.17
CA THR A 60 4.41 -1.17 -34.98
C THR A 60 5.18 -0.63 -36.17
N ASP A 61 4.93 0.60 -36.60
CA ASP A 61 5.60 1.22 -37.76
C ASP A 61 6.87 1.99 -37.34
N PRO A 62 8.08 1.43 -37.53
CA PRO A 62 9.31 2.07 -37.06
C PRO A 62 9.63 3.37 -37.81
N TYR A 63 9.20 3.52 -39.06
CA TYR A 63 9.43 4.75 -39.82
C TYR A 63 8.61 5.90 -39.26
N LYS A 64 7.33 5.69 -38.94
CA LYS A 64 6.48 6.71 -38.30
C LYS A 64 6.94 7.06 -36.88
N ILE A 65 7.48 6.07 -36.17
CA ILE A 65 8.01 6.30 -34.81
C ILE A 65 9.23 7.21 -34.87
N GLU A 66 10.19 6.91 -35.78
CA GLU A 66 11.41 7.71 -35.98
C GLU A 66 11.06 9.11 -36.49
N GLN A 67 10.20 9.21 -37.50
CA GLN A 67 9.74 10.49 -38.03
C GLN A 67 9.12 11.39 -36.94
N ARG A 68 8.24 10.84 -36.08
CA ARG A 68 7.66 11.58 -34.97
C ARG A 68 8.73 12.05 -33.98
N ALA A 69 9.72 11.23 -33.67
CA ALA A 69 10.82 11.61 -32.79
C ALA A 69 11.63 12.79 -33.38
N GLU A 70 11.92 12.77 -34.68
CA GLU A 70 12.64 13.84 -35.40
C GLU A 70 11.81 15.14 -35.45
N GLU A 71 10.51 15.05 -35.76
CA GLU A 71 9.58 16.19 -35.72
C GLU A 71 9.58 16.88 -34.38
N LEU A 72 9.47 16.13 -33.28
CA LEU A 72 9.45 16.67 -31.92
C LEU A 72 10.83 17.22 -31.51
N ALA A 73 11.92 16.56 -31.87
CA ALA A 73 13.27 17.07 -31.62
C ALA A 73 13.50 18.41 -32.31
N LYS A 74 12.97 18.60 -33.53
CA LYS A 74 13.00 19.88 -34.24
C LYS A 74 12.07 20.92 -33.63
N THR A 75 10.87 20.53 -33.23
CA THR A 75 9.86 21.44 -32.62
C THR A 75 10.38 22.07 -31.33
N TYR A 76 11.09 21.29 -30.52
CA TYR A 76 11.59 21.71 -29.21
C TYR A 76 13.11 21.94 -29.17
N GLN A 77 13.74 22.23 -30.30
CA GLN A 77 15.19 22.40 -30.41
C GLN A 77 15.74 23.55 -29.54
N ASP A 78 14.90 24.56 -29.25
CA ASP A 78 15.26 25.75 -28.47
C ASP A 78 14.82 25.63 -26.98
N ASP A 79 14.23 24.50 -26.58
CA ASP A 79 13.74 24.25 -25.23
C ASP A 79 14.61 23.24 -24.47
N GLU A 80 14.53 23.19 -23.15
CA GLU A 80 15.13 22.15 -22.32
C GLU A 80 14.22 20.91 -22.34
N VAL A 81 14.66 19.83 -22.98
CA VAL A 81 13.82 18.64 -23.19
C VAL A 81 14.22 17.50 -22.26
N THR A 82 13.23 16.92 -21.59
CA THR A 82 13.35 15.62 -20.90
C THR A 82 12.54 14.57 -21.65
N LEU A 83 13.19 13.56 -22.20
CA LEU A 83 12.54 12.37 -22.77
C LEU A 83 12.45 11.28 -21.71
N ASN A 84 11.23 10.95 -21.26
CA ASN A 84 10.97 9.88 -20.31
C ASN A 84 10.61 8.58 -21.05
N ILE A 85 11.50 7.60 -20.99
CA ILE A 85 11.36 6.30 -21.66
C ILE A 85 10.84 5.19 -20.73
N SER A 86 10.43 5.51 -19.52
CA SER A 86 10.16 4.52 -18.45
C SER A 86 8.99 3.58 -18.74
N SER A 87 7.95 4.04 -19.43
CA SER A 87 6.72 3.29 -19.64
C SER A 87 6.45 2.92 -21.10
N GLY A 88 7.21 3.47 -22.03
CA GLY A 88 7.02 3.27 -23.47
C GLY A 88 7.31 1.83 -23.94
N LEU A 89 6.87 1.54 -25.16
CA LEU A 89 7.26 0.30 -25.85
C LEU A 89 8.78 0.31 -26.08
N LYS A 90 9.40 -0.87 -26.07
CA LYS A 90 10.86 -0.99 -26.29
C LYS A 90 11.33 -0.37 -27.63
N SER A 91 10.53 -0.53 -28.69
CA SER A 91 10.80 0.09 -30.00
C SER A 91 10.77 1.62 -29.93
N TRP A 92 9.79 2.18 -29.20
CA TRP A 92 9.69 3.62 -28.98
C TRP A 92 10.87 4.14 -28.15
N SER A 93 11.16 3.48 -27.04
CA SER A 93 12.30 3.84 -26.17
C SER A 93 13.62 3.87 -26.95
N HIS A 94 13.83 2.87 -27.83
CA HIS A 94 15.04 2.80 -28.64
C HIS A 94 15.09 3.92 -29.72
N LEU A 95 14.03 4.10 -30.51
CA LEU A 95 14.05 5.04 -31.64
C LEU A 95 14.01 6.50 -31.16
N PHE A 96 13.17 6.83 -30.19
CA PHE A 96 13.17 8.15 -29.56
C PHE A 96 14.49 8.44 -28.85
N GLY A 97 15.00 7.48 -28.05
CA GLY A 97 16.30 7.62 -27.39
C GLY A 97 17.41 7.97 -28.36
N ARG A 98 17.53 7.21 -29.48
CA ARG A 98 18.52 7.44 -30.55
C ARG A 98 18.47 8.86 -31.16
N VAL A 99 17.26 9.42 -31.30
CA VAL A 99 17.08 10.78 -31.84
C VAL A 99 17.45 11.83 -30.79
N PHE A 100 16.92 11.71 -29.57
CA PHE A 100 17.09 12.70 -28.52
C PHE A 100 18.47 12.68 -27.87
N GLU A 101 19.19 11.56 -27.86
CA GLU A 101 20.60 11.50 -27.42
C GLU A 101 21.53 12.40 -28.24
N LYS A 102 21.18 12.66 -29.50
CA LYS A 102 21.95 13.57 -30.38
C LYS A 102 21.62 15.03 -30.14
N GLN A 103 20.56 15.36 -29.42
CA GLN A 103 20.16 16.73 -29.15
C GLN A 103 20.90 17.28 -27.93
N PRO A 104 21.63 18.41 -28.04
CA PRO A 104 22.42 18.94 -26.91
C PRO A 104 21.55 19.43 -25.75
N ASN A 105 20.31 19.82 -26.04
CA ASN A 105 19.32 20.35 -25.10
C ASN A 105 18.41 19.27 -24.47
N ALA A 106 18.63 17.99 -24.77
CA ALA A 106 17.77 16.90 -24.31
C ALA A 106 18.47 15.99 -23.28
N ALA A 107 17.72 15.57 -22.28
CA ALA A 107 18.07 14.51 -21.34
C ALA A 107 17.13 13.31 -21.53
N VAL A 108 17.68 12.10 -21.62
CA VAL A 108 16.89 10.85 -21.63
C VAL A 108 16.85 10.33 -20.20
N VAL A 109 15.63 10.14 -19.65
CA VAL A 109 15.44 9.68 -18.29
C VAL A 109 14.64 8.37 -18.24
N TYR A 110 14.96 7.57 -17.23
CA TYR A 110 14.33 6.28 -16.95
C TYR A 110 14.05 6.11 -15.46
N MET A 111 12.82 5.83 -15.11
CA MET A 111 12.41 5.45 -13.77
C MET A 111 12.60 3.94 -13.60
N ASP A 112 13.46 3.55 -12.67
CA ASP A 112 13.67 2.13 -12.38
C ASP A 112 12.59 1.54 -11.45
N GLN A 113 12.67 0.23 -11.21
CA GLN A 113 11.72 -0.49 -10.35
C GLN A 113 11.80 -0.11 -8.86
N ASN A 114 12.82 0.67 -8.45
CA ASN A 114 12.96 1.22 -7.11
C ASN A 114 12.45 2.66 -7.02
N ASN A 115 11.78 3.16 -8.08
CA ASN A 115 11.33 4.54 -8.22
C ASN A 115 12.48 5.57 -8.15
N VAL A 116 13.64 5.20 -8.69
CA VAL A 116 14.77 6.11 -8.90
C VAL A 116 14.78 6.58 -10.34
N LEU A 117 14.74 7.89 -10.55
CA LEU A 117 14.82 8.49 -11.89
C LEU A 117 16.29 8.69 -12.27
N TRP A 118 16.73 7.94 -13.26
CA TRP A 118 18.06 8.00 -13.84
C TRP A 118 18.07 8.95 -15.03
N ASN A 119 19.03 9.87 -15.07
CA ASN A 119 19.37 10.64 -16.25
C ASN A 119 20.53 9.94 -16.96
N TYR A 120 20.26 9.36 -18.13
CA TYR A 120 21.26 8.59 -18.86
C TYR A 120 22.35 9.42 -19.52
N ARG A 121 22.15 10.74 -19.67
CA ARG A 121 23.21 11.63 -20.17
C ARG A 121 24.28 11.89 -19.10
N THR A 122 23.87 12.14 -17.87
CA THR A 122 24.77 12.47 -16.75
C THR A 122 25.09 11.29 -15.85
N MET A 123 24.37 10.17 -16.00
CA MET A 123 24.41 9.00 -15.13
C MET A 123 24.10 9.34 -13.67
N GLN A 124 23.30 10.37 -13.46
CA GLN A 124 22.86 10.79 -12.13
C GLN A 124 21.47 10.26 -11.82
N ALA A 125 21.26 9.94 -10.56
CA ALA A 125 20.00 9.45 -10.02
C ALA A 125 19.29 10.53 -9.20
N THR A 126 17.97 10.61 -9.33
CA THR A 126 17.10 11.45 -8.51
C THR A 126 16.04 10.57 -7.85
N SER A 127 15.96 10.62 -6.53
CA SER A 127 14.99 9.85 -5.73
C SER A 127 14.16 10.71 -4.75
N ASN A 128 14.40 12.01 -4.72
CA ASN A 128 13.83 12.95 -3.75
C ASN A 128 12.55 13.60 -4.30
N PHE A 129 11.53 12.82 -4.60
CA PHE A 129 10.20 13.33 -4.90
C PHE A 129 9.21 12.71 -3.92
N GLU A 130 8.22 13.51 -3.53
CA GLU A 130 7.15 13.04 -2.66
C GLU A 130 6.27 12.04 -3.39
N PHE A 131 5.94 10.99 -2.66
CA PHE A 131 5.14 9.88 -3.15
C PHE A 131 3.76 9.95 -2.50
N ASP A 132 2.79 10.55 -3.19
CA ASP A 132 1.43 10.61 -2.72
C ASP A 132 0.70 9.27 -2.97
N MET A 133 0.32 8.61 -1.89
CA MET A 133 -0.35 7.31 -1.93
C MET A 133 -1.72 7.38 -2.61
N ASP A 134 -2.49 8.46 -2.39
CA ASP A 134 -3.82 8.61 -2.99
C ASP A 134 -3.73 8.83 -4.51
N VAL A 135 -2.75 9.62 -4.96
CA VAL A 135 -2.46 9.77 -6.40
C VAL A 135 -2.11 8.43 -7.02
N LEU A 136 -1.28 7.63 -6.38
CA LEU A 136 -0.91 6.31 -6.92
C LEU A 136 -2.11 5.38 -7.08
N PHE A 137 -3.01 5.36 -6.10
CA PHE A 137 -4.24 4.58 -6.22
C PHE A 137 -5.12 5.10 -7.35
N ARG A 138 -5.29 6.43 -7.49
CA ARG A 138 -6.08 7.01 -8.60
C ARG A 138 -5.46 6.72 -9.96
N LEU A 139 -4.14 6.78 -10.11
CA LEU A 139 -3.43 6.37 -11.33
C LEU A 139 -3.71 4.90 -11.71
N GLN A 140 -3.88 4.01 -10.73
CA GLN A 140 -4.29 2.62 -10.97
C GLN A 140 -5.81 2.47 -11.21
N GLY A 141 -6.58 3.56 -11.11
CA GLY A 141 -8.04 3.55 -11.22
C GLY A 141 -8.76 3.13 -9.94
N ASN A 142 -8.08 3.23 -8.81
CA ASN A 142 -8.60 2.88 -7.49
C ASN A 142 -8.67 4.13 -6.60
N VAL A 143 -9.58 4.11 -5.63
CA VAL A 143 -9.71 5.17 -4.61
C VAL A 143 -9.94 4.49 -3.27
N LEU A 144 -9.22 4.90 -2.23
CA LEU A 144 -9.56 4.50 -0.87
C LEU A 144 -10.85 5.21 -0.45
N THR A 145 -11.86 4.44 -0.05
CA THR A 145 -13.15 4.97 0.41
C THR A 145 -13.22 5.14 1.92
N HIS A 146 -12.39 4.39 2.63
CA HIS A 146 -12.26 4.47 4.09
C HIS A 146 -10.87 4.06 4.52
N TYR A 147 -10.33 4.73 5.51
CA TYR A 147 -9.12 4.36 6.25
C TYR A 147 -9.02 5.18 7.54
N VAL A 148 -8.19 4.74 8.47
CA VAL A 148 -7.78 5.49 9.67
C VAL A 148 -6.27 5.69 9.57
N ARG A 149 -5.77 6.90 9.79
CA ARG A 149 -4.32 7.14 9.83
C ARG A 149 -3.75 6.71 11.18
N TYR A 150 -2.56 6.14 11.17
CA TYR A 150 -1.89 5.83 12.44
C TYR A 150 -1.70 7.08 13.32
N SER A 151 -1.50 8.25 12.70
CA SER A 151 -1.39 9.54 13.40
C SER A 151 -2.67 9.98 14.14
N ASP A 152 -3.81 9.36 13.84
CA ASP A 152 -5.09 9.67 14.51
C ASP A 152 -5.24 8.91 15.83
N TYR A 153 -4.39 7.90 16.08
CA TYR A 153 -4.33 7.18 17.35
C TYR A 153 -3.52 7.96 18.39
N THR A 154 -3.89 7.78 19.66
CA THR A 154 -3.36 8.52 20.79
C THR A 154 -2.58 7.64 21.75
N GLU A 155 -1.99 8.23 22.80
CA GLU A 155 -1.29 7.46 23.83
C GLU A 155 -2.28 6.64 24.69
N GLU A 156 -3.53 7.09 24.83
CA GLU A 156 -4.61 6.33 25.46
C GLU A 156 -4.95 5.05 24.66
N ASP A 157 -4.82 5.09 23.34
CA ASP A 157 -4.97 3.89 22.49
C ASP A 157 -3.82 2.90 22.71
N ASN A 158 -2.59 3.38 22.95
CA ASN A 158 -1.47 2.52 23.35
C ASN A 158 -1.71 1.85 24.71
N ASP A 159 -2.29 2.58 25.68
CA ASP A 159 -2.70 1.99 26.97
C ASP A 159 -3.80 0.96 26.79
N SER A 160 -4.76 1.23 25.92
CA SER A 160 -5.83 0.32 25.55
C SER A 160 -5.28 -0.96 24.92
N LEU A 161 -4.31 -0.86 24.02
CA LEU A 161 -3.60 -2.01 23.43
C LEU A 161 -2.94 -2.86 24.53
N ARG A 162 -2.17 -2.26 25.45
CA ARG A 162 -1.52 -2.99 26.56
C ARG A 162 -2.53 -3.75 27.43
N LYS A 163 -3.69 -3.16 27.69
CA LYS A 163 -4.77 -3.80 28.43
C LYS A 163 -5.40 -4.97 27.65
N LEU A 164 -5.61 -4.83 26.34
CA LEU A 164 -6.12 -5.89 25.47
C LEU A 164 -5.13 -7.06 25.37
N GLU A 165 -3.85 -6.79 25.23
CA GLU A 165 -2.81 -7.83 25.27
C GLU A 165 -2.78 -8.55 26.62
N SER A 166 -2.91 -7.81 27.71
CA SER A 166 -3.02 -8.38 29.07
C SER A 166 -4.26 -9.24 29.25
N ALA A 167 -5.40 -8.81 28.71
CA ALA A 167 -6.65 -9.58 28.72
C ALA A 167 -6.51 -10.89 27.93
N ARG A 168 -5.91 -10.82 26.74
CA ARG A 168 -5.63 -11.99 25.92
C ARG A 168 -4.67 -12.97 26.59
N TRP A 169 -3.62 -12.46 27.21
CA TRP A 169 -2.69 -13.28 27.98
C TRP A 169 -3.38 -13.94 29.18
N TYR A 170 -4.29 -13.24 29.85
CA TYR A 170 -5.03 -13.74 31.00
C TYR A 170 -5.94 -14.92 30.62
N ASN A 171 -6.71 -14.80 29.53
CA ASN A 171 -7.50 -15.90 28.97
C ASN A 171 -7.72 -15.73 27.46
N CYS A 172 -6.80 -16.28 26.67
CA CYS A 172 -6.85 -16.21 25.21
C CYS A 172 -8.15 -16.80 24.62
N GLY A 173 -8.68 -17.89 25.21
CA GLY A 173 -9.86 -18.58 24.70
C GLY A 173 -11.13 -17.73 24.79
N TYR A 174 -11.42 -17.16 25.95
CA TYR A 174 -12.58 -16.29 26.13
C TYR A 174 -12.37 -14.92 25.49
N PHE A 175 -11.15 -14.37 25.57
CA PHE A 175 -10.80 -13.14 24.87
C PHE A 175 -11.12 -13.23 23.38
N ASN A 176 -10.57 -14.23 22.70
CA ASN A 176 -10.82 -14.39 21.27
C ASN A 176 -12.32 -14.57 20.96
N LYS A 177 -13.05 -15.39 21.75
CA LYS A 177 -14.49 -15.58 21.55
C LYS A 177 -15.30 -14.28 21.63
N LEU A 178 -14.97 -13.40 22.57
CA LEU A 178 -15.66 -12.12 22.76
C LEU A 178 -15.28 -11.09 21.69
N THR A 179 -14.00 -11.03 21.33
CA THR A 179 -13.48 -9.97 20.47
C THR A 179 -13.59 -10.28 18.97
N THR A 180 -13.57 -11.57 18.57
CA THR A 180 -13.76 -11.96 17.15
C THR A 180 -15.24 -12.16 16.77
N LEU A 181 -16.17 -11.98 17.71
CA LEU A 181 -17.61 -12.01 17.49
C LEU A 181 -18.08 -13.31 16.82
N LEU A 182 -18.29 -14.36 17.64
CA LEU A 182 -18.57 -15.75 17.25
C LEU A 182 -19.75 -15.97 16.29
N SER A 183 -20.66 -15.00 16.18
CA SER A 183 -21.84 -15.13 15.32
C SER A 183 -22.15 -13.85 14.57
N LYS A 184 -22.85 -14.00 13.42
CA LYS A 184 -23.36 -12.84 12.67
C LYS A 184 -24.28 -11.93 13.49
N GLU A 185 -24.98 -12.50 14.47
CA GLU A 185 -25.85 -11.73 15.39
C GLU A 185 -24.99 -10.85 16.29
N TRP A 186 -23.89 -11.35 16.85
CA TRP A 186 -22.97 -10.58 17.66
C TRP A 186 -22.29 -9.48 16.85
N THR A 187 -21.84 -9.79 15.64
CA THR A 187 -21.30 -8.81 14.70
C THR A 187 -22.32 -7.70 14.43
N ALA A 188 -23.55 -8.06 14.06
CA ALA A 188 -24.60 -7.07 13.81
C ALA A 188 -24.94 -6.24 15.06
N LYS A 189 -24.88 -6.82 16.24
CA LYS A 189 -25.13 -6.11 17.50
C LYS A 189 -24.04 -5.06 17.76
N VAL A 190 -22.78 -5.44 17.66
CA VAL A 190 -21.65 -4.51 17.83
C VAL A 190 -21.64 -3.44 16.74
N ASP A 191 -21.84 -3.82 15.49
CA ASP A 191 -21.76 -2.87 14.37
C ASP A 191 -22.87 -1.81 14.41
N ASN A 192 -24.11 -2.21 14.77
CA ASN A 192 -25.29 -1.35 14.66
C ASN A 192 -25.72 -0.67 15.97
N GLN A 193 -25.19 -1.06 17.14
CA GLN A 193 -25.54 -0.46 18.41
C GLN A 193 -24.42 0.43 18.95
N ASN A 194 -24.79 1.59 19.51
CA ASN A 194 -23.83 2.50 20.14
C ASN A 194 -23.30 1.96 21.47
N SER A 195 -24.11 1.15 22.17
CA SER A 195 -23.71 0.51 23.41
C SER A 195 -24.35 -0.87 23.52
N GLY A 196 -23.73 -1.75 24.29
CA GLY A 196 -24.27 -3.09 24.49
C GLY A 196 -23.35 -3.98 25.31
N CYS A 197 -23.79 -5.22 25.48
CA CYS A 197 -23.01 -6.24 26.14
C CYS A 197 -23.21 -7.60 25.48
N LEU A 198 -22.14 -8.40 25.42
CA LEU A 198 -22.16 -9.80 24.99
C LEU A 198 -21.69 -10.69 26.12
N TYR A 199 -22.38 -11.79 26.32
CA TYR A 199 -22.11 -12.74 27.39
C TYR A 199 -21.84 -14.13 26.82
N ILE A 200 -20.73 -14.75 27.26
CA ILE A 200 -20.53 -16.20 27.14
C ILE A 200 -21.02 -16.87 28.43
N SER A 201 -20.77 -16.22 29.58
CA SER A 201 -21.24 -16.57 30.90
C SER A 201 -21.26 -15.30 31.77
N GLU A 202 -21.76 -15.38 33.01
CA GLU A 202 -21.72 -14.26 33.96
C GLU A 202 -20.29 -13.77 34.25
N GLU A 203 -19.31 -14.68 34.16
CA GLU A 203 -17.88 -14.38 34.41
C GLU A 203 -17.09 -14.04 33.16
N ASN A 204 -17.70 -14.11 31.98
CA ASN A 204 -17.05 -13.88 30.70
C ASN A 204 -17.94 -13.07 29.77
N SER A 205 -17.67 -11.79 29.71
CA SER A 205 -18.47 -10.81 28.97
C SER A 205 -17.62 -9.69 28.39
N VAL A 206 -18.19 -8.98 27.43
CA VAL A 206 -17.68 -7.69 26.96
C VAL A 206 -18.82 -6.70 26.87
N GLU A 207 -18.62 -5.52 27.45
CA GLU A 207 -19.50 -4.38 27.36
C GLU A 207 -18.82 -3.27 26.57
N TRP A 208 -19.59 -2.46 25.85
CA TRP A 208 -19.06 -1.34 25.09
C TRP A 208 -20.01 -0.14 25.06
N GLU A 209 -19.40 1.04 24.91
CA GLU A 209 -20.06 2.30 24.55
C GLU A 209 -19.18 3.03 23.52
N LYS A 210 -19.69 3.17 22.30
CA LYS A 210 -18.94 3.77 21.18
C LYS A 210 -18.73 5.26 21.36
N PRO A 211 -17.55 5.75 20.91
CA PRO A 211 -16.41 5.00 20.38
C PRO A 211 -15.40 4.59 21.46
N ASN A 212 -15.47 5.13 22.67
CA ASN A 212 -14.35 5.32 23.62
C ASN A 212 -14.33 4.38 24.81
N PHE A 213 -15.27 3.46 24.94
CA PHE A 213 -15.31 2.57 26.09
C PHE A 213 -15.55 1.12 25.71
N ALA A 214 -14.73 0.22 26.28
CA ALA A 214 -14.99 -1.21 26.29
C ALA A 214 -14.51 -1.82 27.62
N ARG A 215 -15.25 -2.81 28.13
CA ARG A 215 -14.91 -3.52 29.34
C ARG A 215 -15.03 -5.01 29.15
N LEU A 216 -13.93 -5.76 29.34
CA LEU A 216 -13.91 -7.21 29.29
C LEU A 216 -13.84 -7.76 30.71
N ILE A 217 -14.70 -8.72 31.01
CA ILE A 217 -14.63 -9.56 32.21
C ILE A 217 -14.24 -10.96 31.78
N LEU A 218 -13.17 -11.50 32.32
CA LEU A 218 -12.62 -12.79 31.93
C LEU A 218 -12.33 -13.65 33.16
N SER A 219 -12.73 -14.92 33.12
CA SER A 219 -12.42 -15.89 34.15
C SER A 219 -11.31 -16.83 33.76
N THR A 220 -10.64 -17.46 34.71
CA THR A 220 -9.67 -18.53 34.48
C THR A 220 -10.23 -19.86 34.93
N LYS A 221 -9.64 -20.97 34.45
CA LYS A 221 -10.00 -22.33 34.89
C LYS A 221 -9.82 -22.56 36.41
N LYS A 222 -9.05 -21.71 37.10
CA LYS A 222 -8.81 -21.76 38.54
C LYS A 222 -9.78 -20.86 39.36
N GLY A 223 -10.81 -20.30 38.68
CA GLY A 223 -11.85 -19.47 39.35
C GLY A 223 -11.45 -18.01 39.60
N GLY A 224 -10.31 -17.55 39.07
CA GLY A 224 -9.98 -16.12 39.11
C GLY A 224 -10.78 -15.35 38.08
N ILE A 225 -11.36 -14.21 38.46
CA ILE A 225 -12.06 -13.27 37.57
C ILE A 225 -11.27 -11.97 37.55
N LYS A 226 -11.09 -11.40 36.36
CA LYS A 226 -10.42 -10.12 36.18
C LYS A 226 -11.15 -9.24 35.17
N GLU A 227 -11.23 -7.97 35.49
CA GLU A 227 -11.78 -6.92 34.66
C GLU A 227 -10.66 -6.15 33.95
N PHE A 228 -10.91 -5.79 32.69
CA PHE A 228 -10.04 -4.97 31.86
C PHE A 228 -10.88 -3.85 31.27
N THR A 229 -10.70 -2.65 31.78
CA THR A 229 -11.39 -1.45 31.30
C THR A 229 -10.51 -0.70 30.30
N ILE A 230 -11.03 -0.46 29.12
CA ILE A 230 -10.38 0.15 27.98
C ILE A 230 -11.09 1.46 27.69
N GLU A 231 -10.36 2.56 27.79
CA GLU A 231 -10.87 3.91 27.60
C GLU A 231 -9.90 4.67 26.70
N SER A 232 -10.30 4.92 25.47
CA SER A 232 -9.53 5.68 24.49
C SER A 232 -10.42 6.08 23.32
N PRO A 233 -10.01 7.03 22.47
CA PRO A 233 -10.81 7.42 21.30
C PRO A 233 -11.20 6.27 20.37
N HIS A 234 -10.41 5.19 20.33
CA HIS A 234 -10.63 4.01 19.48
C HIS A 234 -10.90 2.72 20.27
N ALA A 235 -11.31 2.81 21.56
CA ALA A 235 -11.46 1.67 22.47
C ALA A 235 -12.32 0.54 21.86
N VAL A 236 -13.48 0.87 21.32
CA VAL A 236 -14.40 -0.13 20.75
C VAL A 236 -13.86 -0.72 19.45
N SER A 237 -13.27 0.11 18.59
CA SER A 237 -12.60 -0.37 17.39
C SER A 237 -11.49 -1.35 17.74
N LEU A 238 -10.61 -1.00 18.68
CA LEU A 238 -9.51 -1.88 19.10
C LEU A 238 -10.00 -3.18 19.77
N ALA A 239 -11.11 -3.14 20.51
CA ALA A 239 -11.61 -4.31 21.23
C ALA A 239 -12.20 -5.39 20.34
N PHE A 240 -12.68 -5.05 19.13
CA PHE A 240 -13.40 -5.99 18.27
C PHE A 240 -12.67 -6.25 16.93
N HIS A 241 -13.08 -7.31 16.23
CA HIS A 241 -12.62 -7.70 14.88
C HIS A 241 -11.10 -7.90 14.72
N THR A 242 -10.38 -8.14 15.81
CA THR A 242 -8.90 -8.26 15.85
C THR A 242 -8.13 -6.96 15.54
N HIS A 243 -8.78 -5.80 15.48
CA HIS A 243 -8.12 -4.53 15.16
C HIS A 243 -7.02 -4.14 16.17
N TRP A 244 -7.07 -4.64 17.42
CA TRP A 244 -5.95 -4.49 18.37
C TRP A 244 -4.63 -5.05 17.81
N PHE A 245 -4.70 -6.15 17.05
CA PHE A 245 -3.52 -6.77 16.48
C PHE A 245 -3.00 -5.98 15.27
N GLU A 246 -3.91 -5.48 14.43
CA GLU A 246 -3.58 -4.58 13.33
C GLU A 246 -2.93 -3.30 13.84
N TYR A 247 -3.51 -2.69 14.89
CA TYR A 247 -2.93 -1.52 15.51
C TYR A 247 -1.54 -1.81 16.14
N LYS A 248 -1.36 -2.98 16.79
CA LYS A 248 -0.05 -3.43 17.28
C LYS A 248 1.00 -3.43 16.17
N ILE A 249 0.66 -4.03 15.02
CA ILE A 249 1.57 -4.10 13.88
C ILE A 249 1.83 -2.72 13.27
N ALA A 250 0.80 -1.87 13.16
CA ALA A 250 0.96 -0.50 12.70
C ALA A 250 1.87 0.32 13.63
N ARG A 251 1.74 0.14 14.96
CA ARG A 251 2.64 0.75 15.95
C ARG A 251 4.08 0.29 15.78
N MET A 252 4.33 -1.01 15.62
CA MET A 252 5.67 -1.53 15.32
C MET A 252 6.22 -0.88 14.04
N LEU A 253 5.45 -0.87 12.95
CA LEU A 253 5.86 -0.29 11.68
C LEU A 253 6.09 1.22 11.76
N SER A 254 5.44 1.94 12.70
CA SER A 254 5.66 3.38 12.87
C SER A 254 7.07 3.73 13.37
N HIS A 255 7.75 2.80 14.02
CA HIS A 255 9.15 2.96 14.42
C HIS A 255 10.15 2.66 13.28
N TRP A 256 9.66 2.10 12.17
CA TRP A 256 10.51 1.82 11.02
C TRP A 256 10.85 3.09 10.25
N ARG A 257 12.15 3.38 10.10
CA ARG A 257 12.66 4.62 9.48
C ARG A 257 12.13 4.93 8.07
N TYR A 258 11.63 3.92 7.35
CA TYR A 258 11.06 4.07 6.01
C TYR A 258 9.55 4.27 6.02
N ALA A 259 8.85 4.10 7.13
CA ALA A 259 7.41 4.35 7.20
C ALA A 259 7.14 5.87 7.23
N LYS A 260 6.56 6.40 6.15
CA LYS A 260 6.22 7.82 5.98
C LYS A 260 4.75 8.13 6.29
N ASP A 261 3.85 7.28 5.84
CA ASP A 261 2.41 7.34 6.12
C ASP A 261 1.90 5.91 6.32
N ILE A 262 1.14 5.69 7.39
CA ILE A 262 0.57 4.39 7.74
C ILE A 262 -0.95 4.56 7.86
N ARG A 263 -1.70 3.76 7.12
CA ARG A 263 -3.16 3.73 7.12
C ARG A 263 -3.66 2.35 7.49
N LEU A 264 -4.65 2.32 8.37
CA LEU A 264 -5.31 1.10 8.84
C LEU A 264 -6.73 1.02 8.28
N ASN A 265 -7.31 -0.18 8.27
CA ASN A 265 -8.69 -0.44 7.83
C ASN A 265 -8.97 0.14 6.43
N CYS A 266 -8.05 -0.11 5.50
CA CYS A 266 -8.07 0.46 4.16
C CYS A 266 -9.10 -0.25 3.28
N VAL A 267 -10.19 0.44 2.90
CA VAL A 267 -11.28 -0.12 2.09
C VAL A 267 -11.25 0.44 0.68
N PHE A 268 -11.20 -0.46 -0.30
CA PHE A 268 -11.37 -0.13 -1.72
C PHE A 268 -12.81 -0.42 -2.18
N PRO A 269 -13.39 0.40 -3.06
CA PRO A 269 -14.71 0.15 -3.59
C PRO A 269 -14.72 -1.12 -4.46
N PRO A 270 -15.85 -1.82 -4.55
CA PRO A 270 -15.99 -2.94 -5.46
C PRO A 270 -15.81 -2.47 -6.91
N GLN A 271 -15.07 -3.24 -7.71
CA GLN A 271 -14.93 -2.96 -9.14
C GLN A 271 -16.30 -3.04 -9.84
N LYS A 272 -16.65 -1.99 -10.61
CA LYS A 272 -17.97 -1.79 -11.23
C LYS A 272 -18.36 -2.82 -12.32
N THR A 273 -17.56 -3.83 -12.61
CA THR A 273 -17.69 -4.64 -13.83
C THR A 273 -18.55 -5.89 -13.69
N MET A 274 -19.16 -6.17 -12.54
CA MET A 274 -20.06 -7.33 -12.42
C MET A 274 -21.31 -7.03 -11.59
N SER A 275 -22.44 -7.61 -12.02
CA SER A 275 -23.77 -7.59 -11.36
C SER A 275 -23.83 -8.29 -9.99
N VAL A 276 -22.71 -8.69 -9.44
CA VAL A 276 -22.57 -9.30 -8.11
C VAL A 276 -21.90 -8.27 -7.20
N GLN A 277 -22.51 -7.98 -6.06
CA GLN A 277 -21.88 -7.23 -4.99
C GLN A 277 -20.68 -8.04 -4.47
N PHE A 278 -19.48 -7.74 -4.98
CA PHE A 278 -18.27 -8.27 -4.39
C PHE A 278 -18.11 -7.69 -2.97
N PRO A 279 -17.65 -8.52 -2.00
CA PRO A 279 -17.34 -8.02 -0.68
C PRO A 279 -16.32 -6.88 -0.81
N LYS A 280 -16.43 -5.90 0.07
CA LYS A 280 -15.44 -4.83 0.22
C LYS A 280 -14.07 -5.47 0.27
N ASN A 281 -13.14 -5.01 -0.57
CA ASN A 281 -11.76 -5.41 -0.45
C ASN A 281 -11.12 -4.52 0.60
N GLU A 282 -10.88 -5.08 1.75
CA GLU A 282 -10.21 -4.46 2.89
C GLU A 282 -8.77 -4.94 2.94
N VAL A 283 -7.87 -4.02 3.26
CA VAL A 283 -6.48 -4.29 3.55
C VAL A 283 -6.21 -3.74 4.94
N ASP A 284 -5.70 -4.57 5.83
CA ASP A 284 -5.57 -4.23 7.24
C ASP A 284 -4.67 -3.01 7.45
N ILE A 285 -3.48 -2.97 6.80
CA ILE A 285 -2.57 -1.83 6.87
C ILE A 285 -1.94 -1.56 5.50
N ILE A 286 -1.78 -0.28 5.16
CA ILE A 286 -0.99 0.17 4.01
C ILE A 286 0.07 1.15 4.50
N VAL A 287 1.33 0.90 4.13
CA VAL A 287 2.47 1.76 4.48
C VAL A 287 3.07 2.38 3.22
N ASN A 288 3.16 3.70 3.21
CA ASN A 288 3.95 4.45 2.24
C ASN A 288 5.38 4.57 2.74
N THR A 289 6.34 4.05 1.99
CA THR A 289 7.77 4.14 2.32
C THR A 289 8.48 5.35 1.69
N GLY A 290 7.75 6.17 0.95
CA GLY A 290 8.31 7.24 0.13
C GLY A 290 8.76 6.80 -1.26
N THR A 291 8.99 5.51 -1.48
CA THR A 291 9.36 4.94 -2.79
C THR A 291 8.55 3.71 -3.17
N LYS A 292 7.96 3.02 -2.20
CA LYS A 292 7.14 1.81 -2.40
C LYS A 292 5.91 1.85 -1.50
N ILE A 293 4.89 1.10 -1.89
CA ILE A 293 3.73 0.83 -1.05
C ILE A 293 3.85 -0.59 -0.50
N LEU A 294 3.77 -0.72 0.83
CA LEU A 294 3.71 -2.00 1.51
C LEU A 294 2.27 -2.26 1.95
N PHE A 295 1.67 -3.30 1.42
CA PHE A 295 0.39 -3.84 1.86
C PHE A 295 0.64 -4.85 2.96
N VAL A 296 -0.11 -4.78 4.05
CA VAL A 296 0.06 -5.67 5.20
C VAL A 296 -1.27 -6.31 5.56
N GLU A 297 -1.27 -7.62 5.70
CA GLU A 297 -2.37 -8.42 6.23
C GLU A 297 -1.99 -8.99 7.58
N CYS A 298 -2.86 -8.85 8.56
CA CYS A 298 -2.63 -9.21 9.96
C CYS A 298 -3.58 -10.32 10.41
N LYS A 299 -3.06 -11.43 10.88
CA LYS A 299 -3.89 -12.52 11.44
C LYS A 299 -3.29 -13.03 12.74
N THR A 300 -4.09 -13.08 13.80
CA THR A 300 -3.63 -13.70 15.06
C THR A 300 -3.34 -15.19 14.87
N GLN A 301 -4.10 -15.83 13.98
CA GLN A 301 -3.89 -17.23 13.57
C GLN A 301 -4.37 -17.41 12.14
N LEU A 302 -3.55 -18.00 11.29
CA LEU A 302 -3.94 -18.34 9.93
C LEU A 302 -4.63 -19.70 9.94
N ALA A 303 -5.95 -19.69 9.80
CA ALA A 303 -6.75 -20.91 9.79
C ALA A 303 -6.68 -21.64 8.45
N ASN A 304 -6.54 -20.89 7.34
CA ASN A 304 -6.67 -21.44 6.00
C ASN A 304 -5.82 -20.65 4.99
N SER A 305 -5.26 -21.32 4.00
CA SER A 305 -4.40 -20.74 2.98
C SER A 305 -5.14 -19.87 1.96
N THR A 306 -6.47 -19.87 1.95
CA THR A 306 -7.27 -19.01 1.05
C THR A 306 -7.14 -17.53 1.40
N ASP A 307 -6.76 -17.18 2.63
CA ASP A 307 -6.53 -15.78 3.02
C ASP A 307 -5.28 -15.22 2.31
N ILE A 308 -4.27 -16.06 2.11
CA ILE A 308 -3.08 -15.70 1.31
C ILE A 308 -3.47 -15.38 -0.14
N ASP A 309 -4.36 -16.18 -0.76
CA ASP A 309 -4.83 -15.95 -2.14
C ASP A 309 -5.65 -14.68 -2.28
N LYS A 310 -6.53 -14.40 -1.30
CA LYS A 310 -7.32 -13.17 -1.27
C LYS A 310 -6.41 -11.95 -1.16
N PHE A 311 -5.47 -11.98 -0.23
CA PHE A 311 -4.52 -10.89 -0.02
C PHE A 311 -3.64 -10.65 -1.26
N ARG A 312 -3.08 -11.72 -1.87
CA ARG A 312 -2.37 -11.62 -3.14
C ARG A 312 -3.21 -10.93 -4.22
N THR A 313 -4.49 -11.28 -4.31
CA THR A 313 -5.41 -10.70 -5.29
C THR A 313 -5.63 -9.20 -5.02
N ALA A 314 -5.81 -8.81 -3.76
CA ALA A 314 -5.95 -7.41 -3.37
C ALA A 314 -4.69 -6.60 -3.74
N VAL A 315 -3.51 -7.08 -3.38
CA VAL A 315 -2.23 -6.41 -3.72
C VAL A 315 -2.04 -6.28 -5.23
N LYS A 316 -2.36 -7.32 -6.01
CA LYS A 316 -2.28 -7.28 -7.47
C LYS A 316 -3.24 -6.25 -8.08
N ASN A 317 -4.44 -6.13 -7.54
CA ASN A 317 -5.47 -5.25 -8.08
C ASN A 317 -5.25 -3.78 -7.71
N TYR A 318 -4.72 -3.51 -6.51
CA TYR A 318 -4.63 -2.15 -5.97
C TYR A 318 -3.21 -1.61 -5.89
N GLY A 319 -2.20 -2.47 -5.83
CA GLY A 319 -0.83 -2.06 -5.53
C GLY A 319 -0.04 -1.48 -6.71
N GLY A 320 -0.28 -1.95 -7.92
CA GLY A 320 0.51 -1.57 -9.09
C GLY A 320 1.99 -2.04 -9.02
N MET A 321 2.82 -1.51 -9.92
CA MET A 321 4.27 -1.79 -9.89
C MET A 321 4.94 -1.09 -8.70
N GLY A 322 5.86 -1.81 -8.06
CA GLY A 322 6.60 -1.29 -6.90
C GLY A 322 5.92 -1.55 -5.56
N SER A 323 4.73 -2.17 -5.54
CA SER A 323 4.10 -2.62 -4.32
C SER A 323 4.68 -3.93 -3.82
N LYS A 324 4.69 -4.08 -2.50
CA LYS A 324 5.09 -5.30 -1.79
C LYS A 324 3.98 -5.73 -0.85
N ALA A 325 3.97 -7.01 -0.53
CA ALA A 325 2.99 -7.64 0.34
C ALA A 325 3.67 -8.26 1.56
N LEU A 326 3.18 -7.94 2.75
CA LEU A 326 3.62 -8.53 4.02
C LEU A 326 2.44 -9.21 4.70
N PHE A 327 2.59 -10.47 5.08
CA PHE A 327 1.61 -11.20 5.88
C PHE A 327 2.18 -11.40 7.28
N VAL A 328 1.56 -10.78 8.29
CA VAL A 328 1.99 -10.86 9.68
C VAL A 328 1.05 -11.76 10.47
N THR A 329 1.61 -12.72 11.19
CA THR A 329 0.86 -13.58 12.10
C THR A 329 1.38 -13.47 13.52
N ASP A 330 0.49 -13.64 14.50
CA ASP A 330 0.92 -13.80 15.88
C ASP A 330 1.56 -15.18 16.08
N ASN A 331 0.88 -16.25 15.65
CA ASN A 331 1.40 -17.62 15.70
C ASN A 331 2.29 -17.95 14.50
N VAL A 332 3.22 -18.89 14.70
CA VAL A 332 4.10 -19.37 13.63
C VAL A 332 3.29 -20.08 12.55
N MET A 333 3.52 -19.73 11.29
CA MET A 333 2.94 -20.40 10.12
C MET A 333 3.57 -21.80 9.94
N ASN A 334 2.80 -22.76 9.46
CA ASN A 334 3.33 -24.05 9.03
C ASN A 334 4.09 -23.92 7.68
N ASP A 335 4.86 -24.94 7.31
CA ASP A 335 5.72 -24.89 6.14
C ASP A 335 4.96 -24.72 4.82
N LEU A 336 3.77 -25.33 4.70
CA LEU A 336 2.92 -25.19 3.52
C LEU A 336 2.43 -23.73 3.35
N GLN A 337 2.08 -23.06 4.45
CA GLN A 337 1.64 -21.66 4.44
C GLN A 337 2.81 -20.73 4.06
N LYS A 338 4.02 -21.00 4.61
CA LYS A 338 5.23 -20.25 4.26
C LYS A 338 5.59 -20.41 2.79
N GLU A 339 5.55 -21.65 2.28
CA GLU A 339 5.82 -21.92 0.86
C GLU A 339 4.82 -21.19 -0.05
N LYS A 340 3.54 -21.20 0.30
CA LYS A 340 2.51 -20.48 -0.45
C LYS A 340 2.72 -18.96 -0.43
N CYS A 341 3.15 -18.37 0.69
CA CYS A 341 3.56 -16.96 0.73
C CYS A 341 4.72 -16.70 -0.25
N LYS A 342 5.74 -17.54 -0.22
CA LYS A 342 6.91 -17.44 -1.11
C LYS A 342 6.52 -17.52 -2.59
N GLU A 343 5.72 -18.50 -3.00
CA GLU A 343 5.18 -18.65 -4.37
C GLU A 343 4.36 -17.44 -4.80
N SER A 344 3.68 -16.79 -3.84
CA SER A 344 2.87 -15.61 -4.06
C SER A 344 3.66 -14.30 -4.00
N SER A 345 4.99 -14.35 -3.78
CA SER A 345 5.86 -13.18 -3.55
C SER A 345 5.38 -12.31 -2.38
N ILE A 346 4.87 -12.95 -1.34
CA ILE A 346 4.43 -12.33 -0.10
C ILE A 346 5.50 -12.57 0.98
N ILE A 347 5.99 -11.49 1.57
CA ILE A 347 6.86 -11.55 2.75
C ILE A 347 6.01 -12.08 3.91
N ASN A 348 6.52 -13.01 4.71
CA ASN A 348 5.82 -13.49 5.90
C ASN A 348 6.64 -13.26 7.16
N PHE A 349 5.96 -12.90 8.24
CA PHE A 349 6.54 -12.68 9.54
C PHE A 349 5.63 -13.20 10.65
N ALA A 350 6.19 -13.81 11.68
CA ALA A 350 5.42 -14.36 12.80
C ALA A 350 6.00 -13.85 14.13
N LEU A 351 5.19 -13.13 14.93
CA LEU A 351 5.64 -12.52 16.17
C LEU A 351 6.15 -13.54 17.19
N GLN A 352 5.46 -14.67 17.35
CA GLN A 352 5.87 -15.72 18.31
C GLN A 352 7.13 -16.50 17.90
N ALA A 353 7.67 -16.27 16.70
CA ALA A 353 8.96 -16.83 16.32
C ALA A 353 10.14 -16.10 17.00
N VAL A 354 9.89 -14.92 17.59
CA VAL A 354 10.91 -14.05 18.18
C VAL A 354 10.61 -13.86 19.68
N PRO A 355 11.64 -13.86 20.55
CA PRO A 355 11.44 -13.95 21.99
C PRO A 355 10.79 -12.72 22.65
N ASP A 356 11.00 -11.54 22.10
CA ASP A 356 10.43 -10.29 22.65
C ASP A 356 10.08 -9.28 21.57
N GLU A 357 9.29 -8.25 21.91
CA GLU A 357 8.75 -7.27 20.97
C GLU A 357 9.85 -6.43 20.30
N HIS A 358 10.87 -6.04 21.04
CA HIS A 358 11.96 -5.23 20.48
C HIS A 358 12.81 -6.03 19.47
N ALA A 359 13.12 -7.29 19.78
CA ALA A 359 13.78 -8.18 18.87
C ALA A 359 12.91 -8.44 17.62
N ALA A 360 11.59 -8.57 17.79
CA ALA A 360 10.64 -8.75 16.69
C ALA A 360 10.59 -7.52 15.78
N GLU A 361 10.61 -6.30 16.33
CA GLU A 361 10.71 -5.08 15.53
C GLU A 361 12.00 -5.05 14.70
N GLN A 362 13.14 -5.34 15.31
CA GLN A 362 14.42 -5.33 14.61
C GLN A 362 14.47 -6.36 13.48
N GLU A 363 14.00 -7.59 13.74
CA GLU A 363 13.99 -8.65 12.74
C GLU A 363 13.02 -8.31 11.58
N LEU A 364 11.84 -7.78 11.90
CA LEU A 364 10.88 -7.32 10.90
C LEU A 364 11.48 -6.22 10.02
N PHE A 365 12.14 -5.22 10.60
CA PHE A 365 12.74 -4.12 9.84
C PHE A 365 13.88 -4.58 8.95
N GLN A 366 14.74 -5.47 9.45
CA GLN A 366 15.81 -6.07 8.63
C GLN A 366 15.24 -6.85 7.45
N LEU A 367 14.20 -7.65 7.69
CA LEU A 367 13.49 -8.40 6.64
C LEU A 367 12.90 -7.47 5.59
N LEU A 368 12.21 -6.41 6.02
CA LEU A 368 11.63 -5.42 5.12
C LEU A 368 12.69 -4.64 4.33
N GLU A 369 13.79 -4.25 4.94
CA GLU A 369 14.90 -3.55 4.27
C GLU A 369 15.56 -4.43 3.21
N GLN A 370 15.74 -5.71 3.50
CA GLN A 370 16.26 -6.68 2.53
C GLN A 370 15.28 -6.87 1.36
N GLU A 371 13.99 -7.11 1.63
CA GLU A 371 13.00 -7.46 0.62
C GLU A 371 12.52 -6.27 -0.21
N LEU A 372 12.47 -5.07 0.38
CA LEU A 372 12.02 -3.87 -0.33
C LEU A 372 13.18 -3.14 -1.03
N PHE A 373 14.34 -3.06 -0.39
CA PHE A 373 15.41 -2.17 -0.83
C PHE A 373 16.71 -2.89 -1.18
N ASN A 374 16.77 -4.23 -1.07
CA ASN A 374 17.98 -5.05 -1.24
C ASN A 374 19.14 -4.60 -0.33
N ILE A 375 18.82 -4.10 0.86
CA ILE A 375 19.82 -3.69 1.84
C ILE A 375 20.20 -4.94 2.65
N ASN A 376 21.40 -5.45 2.42
CA ASN A 376 21.95 -6.52 3.27
C ASN A 376 22.50 -5.87 4.54
N THR A 377 21.78 -5.97 5.64
CA THR A 377 22.31 -5.67 6.97
C THR A 377 23.26 -6.82 7.36
N LYS A 378 24.57 -6.56 7.29
CA LYS A 378 25.61 -7.46 7.83
C LYS A 378 25.68 -7.33 9.34
#